data_86219a11613e59624e117d77293f46d9
#
_entry.id   86219a11613e59624e117d77293f46d9
#
_cell.length_a   1.000
_cell.length_b   1.000
_cell.length_c   1.000
_cell.angle_alpha   90.00
_cell.angle_beta   90.00
_cell.angle_gamma   90.00
#
_symmetry.space_group_name_H-M   'P 1'
#
loop_
_entity.id
_entity.type
_entity.pdbx_description
1 polymer ?
#
loop_
_entity_poly.entity_id
_entity_poly.type
_entity_poly.pdbx_seq_one_letter_code
_entity_poly.pdbx_strand_id
1 'polypeptide(L)'
;MNPLIRRFNPADEYYFEEGCYIHELSNSPDDPLMSAARARLPLGGQTRWHRLHNVVERYLIEAGEGVVELGGQAPQRVSAGDVVVIPAGCPQRIRCIGEQPLVFLAICTPRFEPDCYEDLDT
;
A
#
# COMPACT_ATOMS: atom_id res chain seq x y z
N MET A 1 25.68 1.48 4.66
CA MET A 1 24.66 1.02 5.65
C MET A 1 25.05 -0.35 6.17
N ASN A 2 24.84 -0.60 7.45
CA ASN A 2 25.07 -1.93 8.02
C ASN A 2 23.89 -2.85 7.72
N PRO A 3 24.14 -4.16 7.53
CA PRO A 3 23.04 -5.10 7.40
C PRO A 3 22.16 -5.08 8.66
N LEU A 4 20.85 -5.19 8.47
CA LEU A 4 19.92 -5.22 9.60
C LEU A 4 18.73 -6.14 9.29
N ILE A 5 18.05 -6.59 10.34
CA ILE A 5 16.88 -7.44 10.24
C ILE A 5 15.74 -6.77 11.00
N ARG A 6 14.60 -6.60 10.34
CA ARG A 6 13.37 -6.12 10.97
C ARG A 6 12.49 -7.32 11.28
N ARG A 7 12.19 -7.54 12.56
CA ARG A 7 11.39 -8.71 12.98
C ARG A 7 9.90 -8.42 12.84
N PHE A 8 9.15 -9.38 12.30
CA PHE A 8 7.72 -9.28 12.21
C PHE A 8 7.05 -9.42 13.59
N ASN A 9 6.16 -8.48 13.94
CA ASN A 9 5.37 -8.53 15.15
C ASN A 9 3.93 -8.18 14.80
N PRO A 10 2.99 -9.17 14.82
CA PRO A 10 1.59 -8.91 14.43
C PRO A 10 0.91 -7.83 15.26
N ALA A 11 1.39 -7.58 16.48
CA ALA A 11 0.81 -6.54 17.35
C ALA A 11 1.10 -5.12 16.85
N ASP A 12 2.01 -4.95 15.89
CA ASP A 12 2.34 -3.64 15.35
C ASP A 12 1.39 -3.18 14.24
N GLU A 13 0.42 -4.00 13.85
CA GLU A 13 -0.58 -3.59 12.87
C GLU A 13 -1.50 -2.51 13.46
N TYR A 14 -1.77 -1.45 12.68
CA TYR A 14 -2.66 -0.37 13.10
C TYR A 14 -3.59 0.02 11.95
N TYR A 15 -4.73 0.63 12.31
CA TYR A 15 -5.66 1.15 11.31
C TYR A 15 -5.19 2.51 10.83
N PHE A 16 -5.07 2.65 9.50
CA PHE A 16 -4.69 3.92 8.87
C PHE A 16 -5.91 4.59 8.25
N GLU A 17 -5.98 5.91 8.37
CA GLU A 17 -7.12 6.71 7.92
C GLU A 17 -7.43 6.57 6.43
N GLU A 18 -6.51 6.06 5.62
CA GLU A 18 -6.80 5.79 4.21
C GLU A 18 -7.80 4.64 4.01
N GLY A 19 -8.13 3.88 5.06
CA GLY A 19 -9.16 2.83 5.01
C GLY A 19 -8.62 1.41 5.07
N CYS A 20 -7.42 1.20 5.56
CA CYS A 20 -6.82 -0.14 5.65
C CYS A 20 -5.99 -0.29 6.92
N TYR A 21 -5.70 -1.54 7.26
CA TYR A 21 -4.77 -1.87 8.34
C TYR A 21 -3.37 -1.94 7.77
N ILE A 22 -2.43 -1.30 8.43
CA ILE A 22 -1.03 -1.20 8.00
C ILE A 22 -0.12 -1.82 9.03
N HIS A 23 0.85 -2.58 8.54
CA HIS A 23 1.96 -3.07 9.33
C HIS A 23 3.25 -2.64 8.64
N GLU A 24 3.94 -1.67 9.21
CA GLU A 24 5.25 -1.24 8.70
C GLU A 24 6.25 -2.36 8.91
N LEU A 25 6.70 -2.98 7.82
CA LEU A 25 7.68 -4.07 7.89
C LEU A 25 9.09 -3.53 7.97
N SER A 26 9.39 -2.49 7.19
CA SER A 26 10.67 -1.80 7.21
C SER A 26 10.48 -0.37 6.70
N ASN A 27 10.71 0.60 7.56
CA ASN A 27 10.64 2.00 7.17
C ASN A 27 11.42 2.84 8.17
N SER A 28 12.66 3.19 7.84
CA SER A 28 13.49 3.98 8.73
C SER A 28 14.53 4.79 7.95
N PRO A 29 15.10 5.84 8.58
CA PRO A 29 16.18 6.59 7.95
C PRO A 29 17.44 5.76 7.65
N ASP A 30 17.57 4.58 8.26
CA ASP A 30 18.69 3.67 7.98
C ASP A 30 18.60 3.07 6.59
N ASP A 31 17.40 3.02 6.00
CA ASP A 31 17.16 2.56 4.64
C ASP A 31 16.32 3.62 3.92
N PRO A 32 16.93 4.71 3.46
CA PRO A 32 16.18 5.83 2.91
C PRO A 32 15.59 5.58 1.52
N LEU A 33 16.10 4.58 0.80
CA LEU A 33 15.72 4.36 -0.61
C LEU A 33 14.47 3.52 -0.78
N MET A 34 14.01 2.84 0.27
CA MET A 34 12.85 1.96 0.17
C MET A 34 12.17 1.78 1.52
N SER A 35 10.85 1.60 1.48
CA SER A 35 10.10 1.09 2.62
C SER A 35 9.18 -0.01 2.16
N ALA A 36 8.79 -0.88 3.10
CA ALA A 36 7.86 -1.97 2.86
C ALA A 36 6.85 -2.03 3.98
N ALA A 37 5.57 -2.07 3.62
CA ALA A 37 4.47 -2.21 4.56
C ALA A 37 3.53 -3.30 4.06
N ARG A 38 2.91 -4.03 5.00
CA ARG A 38 1.84 -4.97 4.68
C ARG A 38 0.53 -4.25 4.90
N ALA A 39 -0.33 -4.26 3.88
CA ALA A 39 -1.66 -3.66 3.96
C ALA A 39 -2.72 -4.77 3.96
N ARG A 40 -3.75 -4.60 4.76
CA ARG A 40 -4.87 -5.53 4.84
C ARG A 40 -6.17 -4.76 4.79
N LEU A 41 -7.01 -5.08 3.79
CA LEU A 41 -8.35 -4.53 3.68
C LEU A 41 -9.37 -5.61 4.07
N PRO A 42 -10.27 -5.32 5.02
CA PRO A 42 -11.34 -6.25 5.33
C PRO A 42 -12.32 -6.37 4.16
N LEU A 43 -13.23 -7.33 4.23
CA LEU A 43 -14.26 -7.53 3.21
C LEU A 43 -15.00 -6.22 2.94
N GLY A 44 -15.08 -5.84 1.67
CA GLY A 44 -15.71 -4.58 1.25
C GLY A 44 -14.92 -3.32 1.56
N GLY A 45 -13.76 -3.44 2.20
CA GLY A 45 -12.93 -2.29 2.52
C GLY A 45 -12.37 -1.63 1.27
N GLN A 46 -12.19 -0.32 1.35
CA GLN A 46 -11.66 0.47 0.24
C GLN A 46 -10.77 1.57 0.81
N THR A 47 -9.61 1.77 0.17
CA THR A 47 -8.77 2.91 0.54
C THR A 47 -9.39 4.20 0.01
N ARG A 48 -9.00 5.31 0.61
CA ARG A 48 -9.41 6.63 0.13
C ARG A 48 -8.71 6.92 -1.19
N TRP A 49 -9.33 7.76 -2.01
CA TRP A 49 -8.69 8.28 -3.21
C TRP A 49 -7.52 9.16 -2.77
N HIS A 50 -6.29 8.81 -3.16
CA HIS A 50 -5.09 9.49 -2.68
C HIS A 50 -3.96 9.39 -3.70
N ARG A 51 -2.88 10.14 -3.45
CA ARG A 51 -1.64 10.02 -4.22
C ARG A 51 -0.43 10.24 -3.32
N LEU A 52 0.72 9.74 -3.76
CA LEU A 52 1.99 9.95 -3.08
C LEU A 52 2.87 10.88 -3.91
N HIS A 53 3.35 11.95 -3.30
CA HIS A 53 4.24 12.90 -3.97
C HIS A 53 5.68 12.40 -3.95
N ASN A 54 6.31 12.35 -5.13
CA ASN A 54 7.74 12.00 -5.29
C ASN A 54 8.10 10.58 -4.84
N VAL A 55 7.11 9.70 -4.76
CA VAL A 55 7.29 8.30 -4.32
C VAL A 55 6.60 7.41 -5.34
N VAL A 56 7.33 6.40 -5.84
CA VAL A 56 6.76 5.32 -6.65
C VAL A 56 6.35 4.21 -5.70
N GLU A 57 5.11 3.74 -5.83
CA GLU A 57 4.56 2.68 -4.99
C GLU A 57 4.25 1.44 -5.82
N ARG A 58 4.53 0.25 -5.28
CA ARG A 58 4.15 -1.01 -5.90
C ARG A 58 3.39 -1.84 -4.90
N TYR A 59 2.29 -2.44 -5.36
CA TYR A 59 1.56 -3.42 -4.57
C TYR A 59 1.90 -4.81 -5.07
N LEU A 60 2.37 -5.67 -4.18
CA LEU A 60 2.56 -7.09 -4.44
C LEU A 60 1.41 -7.81 -3.76
N ILE A 61 0.43 -8.27 -4.55
CA ILE A 61 -0.79 -8.87 -3.99
C ILE A 61 -0.45 -10.26 -3.47
N GLU A 62 -0.71 -10.49 -2.17
CA GLU A 62 -0.42 -11.76 -1.51
C GLU A 62 -1.64 -12.66 -1.37
N ALA A 63 -2.81 -12.07 -1.06
CA ALA A 63 -4.02 -12.84 -0.80
C ALA A 63 -5.27 -12.02 -1.13
N GLY A 64 -6.34 -12.70 -1.48
CA GLY A 64 -7.60 -12.05 -1.79
C GLY A 64 -7.67 -11.51 -3.19
N GLU A 65 -8.72 -10.76 -3.44
CA GLU A 65 -8.96 -10.10 -4.73
C GLU A 65 -9.33 -8.63 -4.51
N GLY A 66 -8.90 -7.78 -5.43
CA GLY A 66 -9.21 -6.37 -5.36
C GLY A 66 -9.57 -5.78 -6.71
N VAL A 67 -10.08 -4.57 -6.67
CA VAL A 67 -10.23 -3.71 -7.85
C VAL A 67 -9.41 -2.47 -7.60
N VAL A 68 -8.42 -2.21 -8.46
CA VAL A 68 -7.55 -1.05 -8.36
C VAL A 68 -7.96 -0.01 -9.40
N GLU A 69 -7.97 1.25 -8.97
CA GLU A 69 -8.22 2.39 -9.84
C GLU A 69 -6.98 3.28 -9.83
N LEU A 70 -6.47 3.60 -11.02
CA LEU A 70 -5.21 4.34 -11.21
C LEU A 70 -5.46 5.50 -12.17
N GLY A 71 -5.42 6.72 -11.66
CA GLY A 71 -5.58 7.91 -12.49
C GLY A 71 -6.87 7.86 -13.31
N GLY A 72 -6.74 8.11 -14.62
CA GLY A 72 -7.88 8.08 -15.55
C GLY A 72 -8.11 6.72 -16.21
N GLN A 73 -7.41 5.67 -15.79
CA GLN A 73 -7.59 4.33 -16.37
C GLN A 73 -8.86 3.65 -15.86
N ALA A 74 -9.38 2.71 -16.64
CA ALA A 74 -10.51 1.91 -16.21
C ALA A 74 -10.11 1.03 -15.01
N PRO A 75 -11.04 0.80 -14.06
CA PRO A 75 -10.77 -0.09 -12.93
C PRO A 75 -10.34 -1.48 -13.40
N GLN A 76 -9.41 -2.09 -12.68
CA GLN A 76 -8.88 -3.42 -13.03
C GLN A 76 -8.87 -4.34 -11.83
N ARG A 77 -9.19 -5.61 -12.07
CA ARG A 77 -9.11 -6.65 -11.05
C ARG A 77 -7.68 -7.10 -10.86
N VAL A 78 -7.32 -7.35 -9.60
CA VAL A 78 -6.02 -7.90 -9.22
C VAL A 78 -6.23 -9.04 -8.21
N SER A 79 -5.30 -9.98 -8.20
CA SER A 79 -5.35 -11.14 -7.30
C SER A 79 -3.94 -11.57 -6.93
N ALA A 80 -3.83 -12.60 -6.08
CA ALA A 80 -2.55 -13.06 -5.56
C ALA A 80 -1.53 -13.30 -6.67
N GLY A 81 -0.35 -12.75 -6.50
CA GLY A 81 0.75 -12.82 -7.48
C GLY A 81 0.84 -11.60 -8.41
N ASP A 82 -0.20 -10.79 -8.49
CA ASP A 82 -0.16 -9.60 -9.34
C ASP A 82 0.68 -8.50 -8.71
N VAL A 83 1.29 -7.68 -9.55
CA VAL A 83 2.03 -6.50 -9.13
C VAL A 83 1.41 -5.27 -9.77
N VAL A 84 1.08 -4.29 -8.94
CA VAL A 84 0.58 -2.99 -9.40
C VAL A 84 1.71 -1.97 -9.26
N VAL A 85 2.05 -1.29 -10.34
CA VAL A 85 3.08 -0.25 -10.32
C VAL A 85 2.40 1.10 -10.41
N ILE A 86 2.62 1.95 -9.41
CA ILE A 86 1.95 3.25 -9.29
C ILE A 86 2.99 4.35 -9.34
N PRO A 87 3.07 5.10 -10.46
CA PRO A 87 4.01 6.21 -10.57
C PRO A 87 3.79 7.29 -9.52
N ALA A 88 4.84 8.05 -9.24
CA ALA A 88 4.73 9.19 -8.34
C ALA A 88 3.63 10.16 -8.81
N GLY A 89 2.82 10.63 -7.87
CA GLY A 89 1.74 11.58 -8.15
C GLY A 89 0.48 10.98 -8.76
N CYS A 90 0.48 9.69 -9.10
CA CYS A 90 -0.69 9.05 -9.70
C CYS A 90 -1.80 8.87 -8.67
N PRO A 91 -3.01 9.41 -8.90
CA PRO A 91 -4.16 9.13 -8.04
C PRO A 91 -4.48 7.64 -8.03
N GLN A 92 -4.80 7.12 -6.86
CA GLN A 92 -5.00 5.68 -6.68
C GLN A 92 -5.99 5.39 -5.57
N ARG A 93 -6.69 4.27 -5.70
CA ARG A 93 -7.41 3.61 -4.61
C ARG A 93 -7.61 2.15 -4.98
N ILE A 94 -7.81 1.32 -3.96
CA ILE A 94 -8.04 -0.11 -4.13
C ILE A 94 -9.16 -0.56 -3.21
N ARG A 95 -9.99 -1.49 -3.68
CA ARG A 95 -11.12 -2.03 -2.94
C ARG A 95 -10.99 -3.54 -2.86
N CYS A 96 -11.26 -4.09 -1.68
CA CYS A 96 -11.34 -5.54 -1.48
C CYS A 96 -12.67 -6.05 -2.04
N ILE A 97 -12.60 -7.06 -2.92
CA ILE A 97 -13.77 -7.78 -3.43
C ILE A 97 -13.61 -9.27 -3.07
N GLY A 98 -14.68 -10.04 -3.28
CA GLY A 98 -14.64 -11.47 -2.98
C GLY A 98 -14.93 -11.75 -1.52
N GLU A 99 -14.51 -12.93 -1.03
CA GLU A 99 -14.95 -13.48 0.24
C GLU A 99 -13.87 -13.55 1.31
N GLN A 100 -12.70 -12.99 1.03
CA GLN A 100 -11.59 -12.96 1.99
C GLN A 100 -10.90 -11.59 1.95
N PRO A 101 -10.20 -11.21 3.04
CA PRO A 101 -9.47 -9.95 3.07
C PRO A 101 -8.45 -9.86 1.94
N LEU A 102 -8.25 -8.65 1.44
CA LEU A 102 -7.20 -8.36 0.48
C LEU A 102 -5.94 -8.01 1.25
N VAL A 103 -4.84 -8.70 0.94
CA VAL A 103 -3.54 -8.48 1.59
C VAL A 103 -2.49 -8.22 0.52
N PHE A 104 -1.73 -7.16 0.68
CA PHE A 104 -0.62 -6.87 -0.23
C PHE A 104 0.53 -6.19 0.49
N LEU A 105 1.72 -6.29 -0.12
CA LEU A 105 2.88 -5.52 0.30
C LEU A 105 2.91 -4.23 -0.50
N ALA A 106 3.07 -3.11 0.19
CA ALA A 106 3.27 -1.80 -0.43
C ALA A 106 4.75 -1.45 -0.33
N ILE A 107 5.42 -1.38 -1.48
CA ILE A 107 6.84 -1.06 -1.57
C ILE A 107 6.97 0.35 -2.12
N CYS A 108 7.53 1.25 -1.32
CA CYS A 108 7.72 2.65 -1.69
C CYS A 108 9.19 2.95 -1.94
N THR A 109 9.47 3.68 -3.02
CA THR A 109 10.81 4.17 -3.34
C THR A 109 10.74 5.65 -3.75
N PRO A 110 11.39 6.55 -2.99
CA PRO A 110 12.09 6.32 -1.73
C PRO A 110 11.12 5.90 -0.61
N ARG A 111 11.61 5.77 0.61
CA ARG A 111 10.80 5.35 1.74
C ARG A 111 9.59 6.27 1.94
N PHE A 112 8.48 5.68 2.38
CA PHE A 112 7.28 6.44 2.70
C PHE A 112 7.51 7.30 3.94
N GLU A 113 7.15 8.59 3.84
CA GLU A 113 7.05 9.50 4.97
C GLU A 113 5.67 10.15 4.92
N PRO A 114 5.03 10.42 6.05
CA PRO A 114 3.62 10.88 6.06
C PRO A 114 3.36 12.12 5.22
N ASP A 115 4.34 13.01 5.06
CA ASP A 115 4.17 14.24 4.28
C ASP A 115 4.10 14.00 2.76
N CYS A 116 4.41 12.80 2.27
CA CYS A 116 4.23 12.50 0.84
C CYS A 116 2.78 12.16 0.49
N TYR A 117 1.94 11.84 1.48
CA TYR A 117 0.57 11.39 1.29
C TYR A 117 -0.38 12.59 1.12
N GLU A 118 -1.18 12.56 0.06
CA GLU A 118 -2.24 13.55 -0.16
C GLU A 118 -3.58 12.84 -0.33
N ASP A 119 -4.54 13.15 0.56
CA ASP A 119 -5.92 12.67 0.47
C ASP A 119 -6.66 13.50 -0.60
N LEU A 120 -7.26 12.82 -1.57
CA LEU A 120 -8.01 13.44 -2.66
C LEU A 120 -9.53 13.32 -2.46
N ASP A 121 -9.98 12.60 -1.44
CA ASP A 121 -11.39 12.42 -1.10
C ASP A 121 -11.84 13.49 -0.09
N THR A 122 -12.10 14.66 -0.57
CA THR A 122 -12.54 15.76 0.31
C THR A 122 -14.04 16.00 0.23
#